data_9e4e9753dfd0d3f8443dc820f79ba089
#
_entry.id   9e4e9753dfd0d3f8443dc820f79ba089
#
_cell.length_a   1.000
_cell.length_b   1.000
_cell.length_c   1.000
_cell.angle_alpha   90.00
_cell.angle_beta   90.00
_cell.angle_gamma   90.00
#
_symmetry.space_group_name_H-M   'P 1'
#
loop_
_entity.id
_entity.type
_entity.pdbx_description
1 polymer ?
#
loop_
_entity_poly.entity_id
_entity_poly.type
_entity_poly.pdbx_seq_one_letter_code
_entity_poly.pdbx_strand_id
1 'polypeptide(L)'
;VEKDWIPTTTYTDTGLQLMVAGQTVAVNHPASAHTDTDSYVYFAAANVIACGDTVSLGNRYPTIDYANGGSLNGIISTVETYLKLGDAQTKYVPGHGPLATKAVIQNYHDMLVGVRDAVQAQIKAGKTEDQAVADKPLAEIGAKLGTNAMADEAMVKMSYRSLKGAKKNPA
;
A
#
# COMPACT_ATOMS: atom_id res chain seq x y z
N VAL A 1 -4.28 -27.13 8.64
CA VAL A 1 -2.91 -26.69 8.28
C VAL A 1 -1.96 -27.67 8.90
N GLU A 2 -1.06 -28.28 8.11
CA GLU A 2 -0.03 -29.18 8.63
C GLU A 2 0.89 -28.43 9.59
N LYS A 3 1.30 -29.09 10.68
CA LYS A 3 2.07 -28.47 11.78
C LYS A 3 3.37 -27.82 11.30
N ASP A 4 3.98 -28.38 10.26
CA ASP A 4 5.23 -27.89 9.67
C ASP A 4 5.07 -26.62 8.81
N TRP A 5 3.84 -26.18 8.56
CA TRP A 5 3.51 -24.98 7.78
C TRP A 5 3.17 -23.78 8.68
N ILE A 6 3.23 -23.97 9.99
CA ILE A 6 2.97 -22.89 10.94
C ILE A 6 4.29 -22.16 11.22
N PRO A 7 4.32 -20.81 11.12
CA PRO A 7 5.50 -20.03 11.48
C PRO A 7 5.95 -20.34 12.91
N THR A 8 7.23 -20.63 13.09
CA THR A 8 7.84 -20.90 14.40
C THR A 8 8.37 -19.65 15.07
N THR A 9 8.55 -18.56 14.29
CA THR A 9 8.97 -17.25 14.78
C THR A 9 7.93 -16.24 14.38
N THR A 10 7.43 -15.50 15.36
CA THR A 10 6.44 -14.44 15.19
C THR A 10 7.03 -13.12 15.69
N TYR A 11 6.49 -12.01 15.24
CA TYR A 11 6.87 -10.67 15.68
C TYR A 11 5.65 -9.76 15.77
N THR A 12 5.81 -8.63 16.42
CA THR A 12 4.82 -7.57 16.59
C THR A 12 5.34 -6.26 15.96
N ASP A 13 4.82 -5.14 16.38
CA ASP A 13 5.12 -3.79 15.84
C ASP A 13 6.61 -3.41 15.87
N THR A 14 7.43 -4.08 16.71
CA THR A 14 8.87 -3.84 16.77
C THR A 14 9.66 -4.44 15.60
N GLY A 15 8.99 -5.24 14.76
CA GLY A 15 9.64 -5.98 13.68
C GLY A 15 10.52 -7.13 14.18
N LEU A 16 11.30 -7.71 13.28
CA LEU A 16 12.19 -8.82 13.54
C LEU A 16 13.48 -8.67 12.74
N GLN A 17 14.62 -8.96 13.35
CA GLN A 17 15.90 -9.11 12.66
C GLN A 17 16.26 -10.58 12.54
N LEU A 18 16.61 -11.00 11.34
CA LEU A 18 17.01 -12.37 11.01
C LEU A 18 18.42 -12.38 10.43
N MET A 19 19.17 -13.43 10.73
CA MET A 19 20.41 -13.74 10.02
C MET A 19 20.12 -14.72 8.88
N VAL A 20 20.29 -14.26 7.64
CA VAL A 20 20.08 -15.09 6.44
C VAL A 20 21.36 -15.08 5.62
N ALA A 21 21.97 -16.25 5.44
CA ALA A 21 23.23 -16.42 4.71
C ALA A 21 24.33 -15.44 5.17
N GLY A 22 24.47 -15.20 6.48
CA GLY A 22 25.47 -14.32 7.06
C GLY A 22 25.14 -12.81 6.94
N GLN A 23 23.94 -12.45 6.49
CA GLN A 23 23.50 -11.05 6.38
C GLN A 23 22.32 -10.79 7.33
N THR A 24 22.30 -9.61 7.93
CA THR A 24 21.15 -9.16 8.71
C THR A 24 20.04 -8.71 7.77
N VAL A 25 18.85 -9.27 7.97
CA VAL A 25 17.62 -8.94 7.24
C VAL A 25 16.61 -8.41 8.24
N ALA A 26 16.06 -7.22 8.00
CA ALA A 26 15.04 -6.62 8.84
C ALA A 26 13.64 -6.89 8.25
N VAL A 27 12.80 -7.57 9.02
CA VAL A 27 11.35 -7.72 8.73
C VAL A 27 10.61 -6.68 9.55
N ASN A 28 9.80 -5.86 8.92
CA ASN A 28 9.10 -4.77 9.56
C ASN A 28 7.61 -4.87 9.29
N HIS A 29 6.82 -4.36 10.23
CA HIS A 29 5.37 -4.31 10.14
C HIS A 29 4.92 -2.84 10.04
N PRO A 30 4.28 -2.43 8.94
CA PRO A 30 3.58 -1.15 8.90
C PRO A 30 2.29 -1.27 9.70
N ALA A 31 1.91 -0.23 10.42
CA ALA A 31 0.78 -0.27 11.35
C ALA A 31 -0.56 -0.65 10.70
N SER A 32 -0.80 -0.25 9.47
CA SER A 32 -2.00 -0.55 8.66
C SER A 32 -1.72 -0.03 7.27
N ALA A 33 -1.72 -0.88 6.26
CA ALA A 33 -1.41 -0.48 4.89
C ALA A 33 -2.36 -1.16 3.89
N HIS A 34 -1.94 -2.19 3.14
CA HIS A 34 -2.85 -3.00 2.33
C HIS A 34 -3.84 -3.76 3.23
N THR A 35 -3.32 -4.34 4.33
CA THR A 35 -4.07 -4.92 5.47
C THR A 35 -3.50 -4.39 6.78
N ASP A 36 -3.94 -4.91 7.92
CA ASP A 36 -3.30 -4.67 9.23
C ASP A 36 -2.25 -5.74 9.61
N THR A 37 -1.86 -6.61 8.67
CA THR A 37 -0.89 -7.68 8.90
C THR A 37 0.25 -7.68 7.87
N ASP A 38 0.39 -6.62 7.09
CA ASP A 38 1.45 -6.51 6.10
C ASP A 38 2.84 -6.57 6.72
N SER A 39 3.78 -7.05 5.94
CA SER A 39 5.20 -7.04 6.26
C SER A 39 5.99 -6.53 5.08
N TYR A 40 7.06 -5.80 5.35
CA TYR A 40 8.08 -5.53 4.34
C TYR A 40 9.45 -5.96 4.85
N VAL A 41 10.34 -6.31 3.93
CA VAL A 41 11.65 -6.84 4.28
C VAL A 41 12.74 -5.95 3.70
N TYR A 42 13.64 -5.48 4.54
CA TYR A 42 14.78 -4.67 4.14
C TYR A 42 16.09 -5.47 4.19
N PHE A 43 16.70 -5.67 3.03
CA PHE A 43 17.99 -6.29 2.82
C PHE A 43 19.05 -5.19 2.69
N ALA A 44 19.53 -4.68 3.82
CA ALA A 44 20.41 -3.51 3.85
C ALA A 44 21.71 -3.71 3.04
N ALA A 45 22.35 -4.87 3.15
CA ALA A 45 23.58 -5.17 2.43
C ALA A 45 23.39 -5.26 0.89
N ALA A 46 22.19 -5.65 0.43
CA ALA A 46 21.85 -5.70 -0.97
C ALA A 46 21.22 -4.40 -1.49
N ASN A 47 20.88 -3.47 -0.60
CA ASN A 47 20.12 -2.25 -0.87
C ASN A 47 18.79 -2.54 -1.58
N VAL A 48 18.01 -3.51 -1.01
CA VAL A 48 16.73 -3.97 -1.56
C VAL A 48 15.65 -3.86 -0.50
N ILE A 49 14.48 -3.35 -0.88
CA ILE A 49 13.27 -3.35 -0.06
C ILE A 49 12.22 -4.21 -0.76
N ALA A 50 11.82 -5.33 -0.14
CA ALA A 50 10.69 -6.14 -0.57
C ALA A 50 9.43 -5.58 0.08
N CYS A 51 8.56 -4.96 -0.72
CA CYS A 51 7.46 -4.13 -0.26
C CYS A 51 6.16 -4.92 -0.01
N GLY A 52 6.03 -6.15 -0.55
CA GLY A 52 4.75 -6.87 -0.53
C GLY A 52 3.64 -6.06 -1.21
N ASP A 53 2.41 -6.30 -0.82
CA ASP A 53 1.21 -5.70 -1.43
C ASP A 53 0.97 -4.23 -1.07
N THR A 54 1.84 -3.65 -0.25
CA THR A 54 1.84 -2.20 -0.01
C THR A 54 2.27 -1.41 -1.26
N VAL A 55 2.91 -2.09 -2.24
CA VAL A 55 3.27 -1.53 -3.55
C VAL A 55 2.73 -2.41 -4.66
N SER A 56 1.83 -1.85 -5.46
CA SER A 56 1.28 -2.43 -6.69
C SER A 56 1.59 -1.53 -7.87
N LEU A 57 2.34 -2.02 -8.84
CA LEU A 57 2.78 -1.28 -10.00
C LEU A 57 2.18 -1.84 -11.31
N GLY A 58 2.31 -1.05 -12.36
CA GLY A 58 1.66 -1.30 -13.65
C GLY A 58 0.38 -0.48 -13.76
N ASN A 59 -0.48 -0.83 -14.70
CA ASN A 59 -1.72 -0.12 -14.98
C ASN A 59 -2.81 -0.48 -13.95
N ARG A 60 -2.52 -0.29 -12.66
CA ARG A 60 -3.42 -0.65 -11.55
C ARG A 60 -3.24 0.22 -10.32
N TYR A 61 -4.29 0.34 -9.54
CA TYR A 61 -4.24 0.82 -8.18
C TYR A 61 -3.87 -0.32 -7.20
N PRO A 62 -3.37 -0.01 -5.99
CA PRO A 62 -3.31 -1.00 -4.92
C PRO A 62 -4.70 -1.40 -4.46
N THR A 63 -4.81 -2.56 -3.84
CA THR A 63 -5.97 -2.92 -3.04
C THR A 63 -5.85 -2.28 -1.65
N ILE A 64 -6.95 -1.76 -1.13
CA ILE A 64 -7.07 -1.33 0.26
C ILE A 64 -8.08 -2.27 0.90
N ASP A 65 -7.59 -3.30 1.56
CA ASP A 65 -8.46 -4.27 2.22
C ASP A 65 -8.92 -3.75 3.58
N TYR A 66 -9.84 -2.79 3.55
CA TYR A 66 -10.36 -2.15 4.76
C TYR A 66 -11.08 -3.14 5.68
N ALA A 67 -11.61 -4.26 5.17
CA ALA A 67 -12.23 -5.31 5.98
C ALA A 67 -11.21 -6.01 6.88
N ASN A 68 -9.98 -6.15 6.39
CA ASN A 68 -8.82 -6.66 7.13
C ASN A 68 -7.89 -5.54 7.62
N GLY A 69 -8.44 -4.39 7.92
CA GLY A 69 -7.72 -3.27 8.54
C GLY A 69 -6.84 -2.44 7.61
N GLY A 70 -6.98 -2.60 6.29
CA GLY A 70 -6.25 -1.79 5.31
C GLY A 70 -6.60 -0.30 5.36
N SER A 71 -5.61 0.54 5.05
CA SER A 71 -5.71 2.00 5.13
C SER A 71 -4.95 2.68 3.99
N LEU A 72 -5.63 3.56 3.26
CA LEU A 72 -4.98 4.39 2.23
C LEU A 72 -3.88 5.28 2.83
N ASN A 73 -4.17 5.93 3.96
CA ASN A 73 -3.16 6.74 4.66
C ASN A 73 -2.00 5.88 5.17
N GLY A 74 -2.28 4.65 5.58
CA GLY A 74 -1.25 3.71 6.01
C GLY A 74 -0.36 3.25 4.84
N ILE A 75 -0.92 2.99 3.65
CA ILE A 75 -0.11 2.70 2.45
C ILE A 75 0.80 3.91 2.14
N ILE A 76 0.25 5.14 2.15
CA ILE A 76 1.03 6.37 1.90
C ILE A 76 2.19 6.47 2.89
N SER A 77 1.92 6.35 4.19
CA SER A 77 2.95 6.43 5.25
C SER A 77 4.01 5.33 5.11
N THR A 78 3.61 4.12 4.70
CA THR A 78 4.53 3.01 4.45
C THR A 78 5.45 3.32 3.27
N VAL A 79 4.90 3.85 2.18
CA VAL A 79 5.69 4.26 1.00
C VAL A 79 6.63 5.42 1.34
N GLU A 80 6.21 6.38 2.18
CA GLU A 80 7.10 7.43 2.70
C GLU A 80 8.28 6.83 3.49
N THR A 81 8.03 5.76 4.26
CA THR A 81 9.08 5.05 4.97
C THR A 81 10.08 4.42 4.00
N TYR A 82 9.62 3.81 2.92
CA TYR A 82 10.48 3.26 1.87
C TYR A 82 11.35 4.33 1.21
N LEU A 83 10.77 5.49 0.92
CA LEU A 83 11.50 6.62 0.33
C LEU A 83 12.56 7.20 1.27
N LYS A 84 12.33 7.14 2.59
CA LYS A 84 13.32 7.56 3.61
C LYS A 84 14.43 6.53 3.82
N LEU A 85 14.09 5.24 3.82
CA LEU A 85 15.06 4.14 4.00
C LEU A 85 15.97 3.98 2.79
N GLY A 86 15.42 4.12 1.59
CA GLY A 86 16.14 3.88 0.35
C GLY A 86 16.86 5.11 -0.19
N ASP A 87 17.89 4.86 -1.00
CA ASP A 87 18.64 5.85 -1.77
C ASP A 87 18.37 5.73 -3.28
N ALA A 88 19.16 6.44 -4.10
CA ALA A 88 18.99 6.42 -5.56
C ALA A 88 19.30 5.06 -6.21
N GLN A 89 20.02 4.18 -5.52
CA GLN A 89 20.44 2.86 -6.01
C GLN A 89 19.53 1.75 -5.46
N THR A 90 18.66 2.05 -4.47
CA THR A 90 17.77 1.09 -3.85
C THR A 90 16.83 0.49 -4.88
N LYS A 91 16.70 -0.84 -4.83
CA LYS A 91 15.74 -1.61 -5.61
C LYS A 91 14.54 -1.96 -4.75
N TYR A 92 13.36 -1.73 -5.30
CA TYR A 92 12.10 -2.03 -4.61
C TYR A 92 11.40 -3.18 -5.34
N VAL A 93 11.09 -4.22 -4.58
CA VAL A 93 10.37 -5.41 -5.07
C VAL A 93 8.91 -5.28 -4.64
N PRO A 94 8.00 -4.88 -5.54
CA PRO A 94 6.57 -4.79 -5.21
C PRO A 94 5.94 -6.17 -5.10
N GLY A 95 4.78 -6.26 -4.44
CA GLY A 95 3.95 -7.47 -4.47
C GLY A 95 3.41 -7.75 -5.87
N HIS A 96 3.13 -6.70 -6.63
CA HIS A 96 2.66 -6.79 -8.01
C HIS A 96 3.39 -5.79 -8.91
N GLY A 97 3.84 -6.27 -10.06
CA GLY A 97 4.48 -5.45 -11.09
C GLY A 97 6.00 -5.62 -11.18
N PRO A 98 6.67 -4.81 -11.98
CA PRO A 98 8.10 -4.92 -12.21
C PRO A 98 8.93 -4.37 -11.04
N LEU A 99 10.20 -4.77 -10.99
CA LEU A 99 11.19 -4.18 -10.09
C LEU A 99 11.24 -2.65 -10.28
N ALA A 100 11.28 -1.91 -9.17
CA ALA A 100 11.18 -0.47 -9.17
C ALA A 100 12.44 0.24 -8.67
N THR A 101 12.60 1.47 -9.12
CA THR A 101 13.58 2.44 -8.60
C THR A 101 12.91 3.41 -7.63
N LYS A 102 13.70 4.20 -6.90
CA LYS A 102 13.17 5.24 -6.02
C LYS A 102 12.25 6.24 -6.74
N ALA A 103 12.59 6.61 -7.99
CA ALA A 103 11.75 7.51 -8.78
C ALA A 103 10.37 6.90 -9.09
N VAL A 104 10.30 5.60 -9.38
CA VAL A 104 9.03 4.89 -9.60
C VAL A 104 8.20 4.86 -8.31
N ILE A 105 8.84 4.61 -7.17
CA ILE A 105 8.16 4.63 -5.86
C ILE A 105 7.68 6.05 -5.51
N GLN A 106 8.43 7.10 -5.87
CA GLN A 106 7.96 8.48 -5.70
C GLN A 106 6.72 8.76 -6.54
N ASN A 107 6.70 8.35 -7.81
CA ASN A 107 5.51 8.50 -8.66
C ASN A 107 4.31 7.72 -8.11
N TYR A 108 4.54 6.54 -7.57
CA TYR A 108 3.51 5.74 -6.91
C TYR A 108 2.96 6.45 -5.65
N HIS A 109 3.83 7.02 -4.82
CA HIS A 109 3.44 7.86 -3.69
C HIS A 109 2.56 9.03 -4.11
N ASP A 110 3.00 9.79 -5.13
CA ASP A 110 2.30 10.97 -5.60
C ASP A 110 0.92 10.62 -6.19
N MET A 111 0.80 9.47 -6.86
CA MET A 111 -0.48 8.93 -7.31
C MET A 111 -1.40 8.63 -6.12
N LEU A 112 -0.91 7.97 -5.07
CA LEU A 112 -1.71 7.66 -3.87
C LEU A 112 -2.19 8.93 -3.15
N VAL A 113 -1.31 9.93 -3.04
CA VAL A 113 -1.66 11.25 -2.47
C VAL A 113 -2.75 11.91 -3.31
N GLY A 114 -2.62 11.90 -4.64
CA GLY A 114 -3.64 12.42 -5.54
C GLY A 114 -5.00 11.73 -5.37
N VAL A 115 -5.01 10.40 -5.25
CA VAL A 115 -6.23 9.61 -4.97
C VAL A 115 -6.85 10.02 -3.65
N ARG A 116 -6.04 10.08 -2.59
CA ARG A 116 -6.49 10.52 -1.25
C ARG A 116 -7.16 11.89 -1.32
N ASP A 117 -6.48 12.84 -1.92
CA ASP A 117 -6.94 14.24 -1.93
C ASP A 117 -8.22 14.41 -2.75
N ALA A 118 -8.33 13.74 -3.91
CA ALA A 118 -9.52 13.74 -4.75
C ALA A 118 -10.74 13.15 -4.00
N VAL A 119 -10.58 11.99 -3.34
CA VAL A 119 -11.67 11.36 -2.60
C VAL A 119 -11.99 12.12 -1.31
N GLN A 120 -10.98 12.66 -0.62
CA GLN A 120 -11.19 13.48 0.57
C GLN A 120 -11.98 14.76 0.27
N ALA A 121 -11.80 15.35 -0.91
CA ALA A 121 -12.60 16.48 -1.35
C ALA A 121 -14.09 16.14 -1.49
N GLN A 122 -14.42 14.94 -2.03
CA GLN A 122 -15.81 14.46 -2.10
C GLN A 122 -16.42 14.27 -0.71
N ILE A 123 -15.66 13.69 0.22
CA ILE A 123 -16.09 13.50 1.61
C ILE A 123 -16.33 14.85 2.30
N LYS A 124 -15.41 15.81 2.15
CA LYS A 124 -15.55 17.17 2.73
C LYS A 124 -16.75 17.93 2.16
N ALA A 125 -17.10 17.68 0.89
CA ALA A 125 -18.31 18.21 0.26
C ALA A 125 -19.61 17.54 0.73
N GLY A 126 -19.55 16.59 1.67
CA GLY A 126 -20.70 15.90 2.24
C GLY A 126 -21.32 14.86 1.32
N LYS A 127 -20.66 14.45 0.23
CA LYS A 127 -21.17 13.47 -0.72
C LYS A 127 -21.17 12.07 -0.14
N THR A 128 -22.16 11.28 -0.55
CA THR A 128 -22.19 9.82 -0.28
C THR A 128 -21.15 9.11 -1.15
N GLU A 129 -20.87 7.84 -0.85
CA GLU A 129 -19.98 6.99 -1.66
C GLU A 129 -20.45 6.93 -3.12
N ASP A 130 -21.77 6.69 -3.34
CA ASP A 130 -22.34 6.62 -4.70
C ASP A 130 -22.23 7.94 -5.45
N GLN A 131 -22.43 9.06 -4.77
CA GLN A 131 -22.25 10.40 -5.36
C GLN A 131 -20.79 10.66 -5.71
N ALA A 132 -19.86 10.27 -4.83
CA ALA A 132 -18.43 10.39 -5.10
C ALA A 132 -18.00 9.54 -6.30
N VAL A 133 -18.54 8.33 -6.44
CA VAL A 133 -18.31 7.47 -7.62
C VAL A 133 -18.87 8.11 -8.89
N ALA A 134 -20.11 8.64 -8.84
CA ALA A 134 -20.75 9.28 -9.99
C ALA A 134 -19.98 10.50 -10.53
N ASP A 135 -19.28 11.22 -9.66
CA ASP A 135 -18.47 12.38 -10.03
C ASP A 135 -17.14 12.03 -10.70
N LYS A 136 -16.73 10.76 -10.67
CA LYS A 136 -15.49 10.24 -11.30
C LYS A 136 -14.22 11.04 -10.92
N PRO A 137 -13.94 11.27 -9.63
CA PRO A 137 -12.85 12.13 -9.19
C PRO A 137 -11.45 11.63 -9.56
N LEU A 138 -11.34 10.37 -9.99
CA LEU A 138 -10.06 9.74 -10.37
C LEU A 138 -9.84 9.65 -11.89
N ALA A 139 -10.74 10.18 -12.73
CA ALA A 139 -10.66 10.03 -14.18
C ALA A 139 -9.30 10.46 -14.77
N GLU A 140 -8.74 11.59 -14.33
CA GLU A 140 -7.43 12.05 -14.81
C GLU A 140 -6.28 11.17 -14.29
N ILE A 141 -6.35 10.72 -13.04
CA ILE A 141 -5.35 9.84 -12.44
C ILE A 141 -5.39 8.49 -13.14
N GLY A 142 -6.58 7.93 -13.35
CA GLY A 142 -6.78 6.67 -14.05
C GLY A 142 -6.28 6.72 -15.49
N ALA A 143 -6.56 7.81 -16.22
CA ALA A 143 -6.04 7.99 -17.57
C ALA A 143 -4.49 8.01 -17.62
N LYS A 144 -3.84 8.70 -16.67
CA LYS A 144 -2.36 8.71 -16.55
C LYS A 144 -1.80 7.35 -16.17
N LEU A 145 -2.49 6.61 -15.32
CA LEU A 145 -2.09 5.28 -14.85
C LEU A 145 -2.38 4.19 -15.89
N GLY A 146 -3.28 4.45 -16.83
CA GLY A 146 -3.71 3.49 -17.85
C GLY A 146 -4.74 2.47 -17.31
N THR A 147 -5.55 2.86 -16.31
CA THR A 147 -6.65 2.06 -15.77
C THR A 147 -7.93 2.24 -16.59
N ASN A 148 -8.99 1.61 -16.19
CA ASN A 148 -10.32 1.75 -16.77
C ASN A 148 -11.33 2.25 -15.73
N ALA A 149 -12.51 2.67 -16.19
CA ALA A 149 -13.55 3.23 -15.35
C ALA A 149 -13.95 2.31 -14.17
N MET A 150 -13.96 0.99 -14.37
CA MET A 150 -14.29 0.02 -13.30
C MET A 150 -13.23 0.04 -12.20
N ALA A 151 -11.95 0.10 -12.56
CA ALA A 151 -10.85 0.19 -11.60
C ALA A 151 -10.87 1.52 -10.85
N ASP A 152 -11.18 2.63 -11.55
CA ASP A 152 -11.31 3.95 -10.94
C ASP A 152 -12.46 3.97 -9.91
N GLU A 153 -13.64 3.44 -10.27
CA GLU A 153 -14.78 3.31 -9.35
C GLU A 153 -14.45 2.46 -8.12
N ALA A 154 -13.80 1.31 -8.32
CA ALA A 154 -13.38 0.45 -7.22
C ALA A 154 -12.42 1.19 -6.28
N MET A 155 -11.45 1.95 -6.84
CA MET A 155 -10.51 2.73 -6.04
C MET A 155 -11.19 3.88 -5.30
N VAL A 156 -12.18 4.57 -5.90
CA VAL A 156 -13.00 5.57 -5.19
C VAL A 156 -13.68 4.94 -3.99
N LYS A 157 -14.37 3.80 -4.16
CA LYS A 157 -15.09 3.10 -3.07
C LYS A 157 -14.15 2.68 -1.95
N MET A 158 -13.04 2.00 -2.27
CA MET A 158 -12.05 1.57 -1.27
C MET A 158 -11.48 2.76 -0.50
N SER A 159 -11.09 3.82 -1.20
CA SER A 159 -10.53 5.03 -0.60
C SER A 159 -11.55 5.76 0.26
N TYR A 160 -12.79 5.91 -0.22
CA TYR A 160 -13.86 6.56 0.52
C TYR A 160 -14.12 5.86 1.85
N ARG A 161 -14.26 4.53 1.84
CA ARG A 161 -14.48 3.73 3.05
C ARG A 161 -13.30 3.82 4.01
N SER A 162 -12.08 3.71 3.49
CA SER A 162 -10.86 3.84 4.28
C SER A 162 -10.76 5.21 4.95
N LEU A 163 -11.02 6.30 4.23
CA LEU A 163 -10.91 7.68 4.74
C LEU A 163 -12.06 8.07 5.69
N LYS A 164 -13.23 7.45 5.56
CA LYS A 164 -14.36 7.63 6.50
C LYS A 164 -14.19 6.84 7.79
N GLY A 165 -13.17 5.98 7.89
CA GLY A 165 -12.99 5.13 9.06
C GLY A 165 -14.11 4.10 9.19
N ALA A 166 -14.53 3.48 8.09
CA ALA A 166 -15.49 2.37 8.12
C ALA A 166 -14.95 1.31 9.08
N LYS A 167 -15.71 1.03 10.15
CA LYS A 167 -15.29 0.08 11.19
C LYS A 167 -15.15 -1.32 10.56
N LYS A 168 -14.14 -2.08 11.04
CA LYS A 168 -14.09 -3.54 10.82
C LYS A 168 -15.50 -4.10 11.02
N ASN A 169 -15.98 -4.88 10.07
CA ASN A 169 -17.16 -5.72 10.36
C ASN A 169 -16.80 -6.60 11.56
N PRO A 170 -17.60 -6.61 12.62
CA PRO A 170 -17.38 -7.58 13.68
C PRO A 170 -17.47 -8.98 13.05
N ALA A 171 -16.44 -9.79 13.29
CA ALA A 171 -16.41 -11.18 12.89
C ALA A 171 -17.56 -11.96 13.55
#